data_f494e92dec40ee5714d722d557b2b562
#
_entry.id   f494e92dec40ee5714d722d557b2b562
#
_cell.length_a   1.000
_cell.length_b   1.000
_cell.length_c   1.000
_cell.angle_alpha   90.00
_cell.angle_beta   90.00
_cell.angle_gamma   90.00
#
_symmetry.space_group_name_H-M   'P 1'
#
loop_
_entity.id
_entity.type
_entity.pdbx_description
1 polymer ?
#
loop_
_entity_poly.entity_id
_entity_poly.type
_entity_poly.pdbx_seq_one_letter_code
_entity_poly.pdbx_strand_id
1 'polypeptide(L)'
;MSIKDYAKKVPGKKKVDLFLFTLSTCGWCMKTKKLLKDLGVEYSYIDVDLMSDDIRDEVIKEFNRWNPKQSFPTIVVNNKDFIIGFQEDKIRELAK
;
A
#
# COMPACT_ATOMS: atom_id res chain seq x y z
N MET A 1 7.19 -10.58 -14.38
CA MET A 1 6.25 -9.45 -14.29
C MET A 1 6.24 -8.91 -12.87
N SER A 2 6.28 -7.61 -12.72
CA SER A 2 6.21 -6.99 -11.39
C SER A 2 4.76 -6.99 -10.89
N ILE A 3 4.57 -7.23 -9.57
CA ILE A 3 3.23 -7.13 -8.99
C ILE A 3 2.65 -5.72 -9.14
N LYS A 4 3.50 -4.71 -9.34
CA LYS A 4 3.05 -3.33 -9.56
C LYS A 4 2.16 -3.20 -10.80
N ASP A 5 2.28 -4.11 -11.75
CA ASP A 5 1.42 -4.11 -12.95
C ASP A 5 -0.03 -4.39 -12.63
N TYR A 6 -0.30 -5.00 -11.48
CA TYR A 6 -1.65 -5.32 -11.03
C TYR A 6 -2.20 -4.33 -10.00
N ALA A 7 -1.39 -3.34 -9.62
CA ALA A 7 -1.80 -2.33 -8.65
C ALA A 7 -2.69 -1.29 -9.30
N LYS A 8 -3.60 -0.75 -8.50
CA LYS A 8 -4.40 0.41 -8.90
C LYS A 8 -3.68 1.67 -8.46
N LYS A 9 -3.67 2.66 -9.32
CA LYS A 9 -3.00 3.93 -9.07
C LYS A 9 -4.02 5.01 -8.74
N VAL A 10 -3.80 5.71 -7.64
CA VAL A 10 -4.61 6.87 -7.25
C VAL A 10 -3.78 8.12 -7.56
N PRO A 11 -4.26 8.96 -8.48
CA PRO A 11 -3.49 10.13 -8.92
C PRO A 11 -3.36 11.18 -7.81
N GLY A 12 -2.29 11.95 -7.89
CA GLY A 12 -2.01 13.02 -6.95
C GLY A 12 -0.61 13.54 -7.17
N LYS A 13 -0.10 14.31 -6.22
CA LYS A 13 1.27 14.79 -6.29
C LYS A 13 2.22 13.68 -5.86
N LYS A 14 3.17 13.35 -6.71
CA LYS A 14 4.16 12.34 -6.41
C LYS A 14 5.29 12.95 -5.58
N LYS A 15 5.17 12.83 -4.26
CA LYS A 15 6.20 13.26 -3.31
C LYS A 15 7.24 12.17 -3.11
N VAL A 16 6.75 10.93 -2.91
CA VAL A 16 7.56 9.73 -2.76
C VAL A 16 6.82 8.60 -3.47
N ASP A 17 7.54 7.51 -3.73
CA ASP A 17 6.94 6.33 -4.34
C ASP A 17 6.23 5.53 -3.24
N LEU A 18 4.91 5.45 -3.31
CA LEU A 18 4.08 4.76 -2.30
C LEU A 18 3.38 3.57 -2.92
N PHE A 19 3.57 2.41 -2.31
CA PHE A 19 2.91 1.18 -2.71
C PHE A 19 2.29 0.54 -1.47
N LEU A 20 0.98 0.31 -1.51
CA LEU A 20 0.23 -0.20 -0.37
C LEU A 20 -0.21 -1.64 -0.60
N PHE A 21 -0.01 -2.47 0.41
CA PHE A 21 -0.66 -3.78 0.49
C PHE A 21 -1.87 -3.64 1.39
N THR A 22 -3.06 -3.90 0.85
CA THR A 22 -4.34 -3.67 1.53
C THR A 22 -5.25 -4.87 1.38
N LEU A 23 -6.37 -4.83 2.11
CA LEU A 23 -7.49 -5.75 1.93
C LEU A 23 -8.74 -4.92 1.65
N SER A 24 -9.59 -5.41 0.75
CA SER A 24 -10.79 -4.68 0.35
C SER A 24 -11.78 -4.46 1.50
N THR A 25 -11.72 -5.33 2.52
CA THR A 25 -12.63 -5.27 3.68
C THR A 25 -11.97 -4.70 4.93
N CYS A 26 -10.79 -4.12 4.81
CA CYS A 26 -10.02 -3.63 5.94
C CYS A 26 -10.36 -2.16 6.23
N GLY A 27 -10.94 -1.89 7.40
CA GLY A 27 -11.30 -0.52 7.79
C GLY A 27 -10.10 0.40 7.91
N TRP A 28 -9.00 -0.08 8.48
CA TRP A 28 -7.77 0.72 8.60
C TRP A 28 -7.13 1.00 7.24
N CYS A 29 -7.25 0.05 6.30
CA CYS A 29 -6.80 0.26 4.93
C CYS A 29 -7.60 1.36 4.25
N MET A 30 -8.91 1.37 4.46
CA MET A 30 -9.78 2.42 3.92
C MET A 30 -9.43 3.79 4.49
N LYS A 31 -9.14 3.85 5.79
CA LYS A 31 -8.72 5.09 6.43
C LYS A 31 -7.38 5.58 5.89
N THR A 32 -6.45 4.67 5.64
CA THR A 32 -5.15 5.00 5.06
C THR A 32 -5.31 5.57 3.66
N LYS A 33 -6.10 4.90 2.83
CA LYS A 33 -6.37 5.38 1.47
C LYS A 33 -7.02 6.75 1.47
N LYS A 34 -7.99 6.95 2.36
CA LYS A 34 -8.68 8.23 2.47
C LYS A 34 -7.73 9.34 2.91
N LEU A 35 -6.89 9.08 3.89
CA LEU A 35 -5.93 10.07 4.38
C LEU A 35 -4.95 10.47 3.27
N LEU A 36 -4.40 9.50 2.55
CA LEU A 36 -3.47 9.80 1.45
C LEU A 36 -4.16 10.61 0.35
N LYS A 37 -5.41 10.29 0.04
CA LYS A 37 -6.19 11.04 -0.94
C LYS A 37 -6.45 12.47 -0.45
N ASP A 38 -6.80 12.64 0.81
CA ASP A 38 -7.05 13.96 1.41
C ASP A 38 -5.78 14.80 1.43
N LEU A 39 -4.62 14.16 1.61
CA LEU A 39 -3.33 14.85 1.55
C LEU A 39 -2.89 15.17 0.12
N GLY A 40 -3.59 14.64 -0.88
CA GLY A 40 -3.31 14.92 -2.28
C GLY A 40 -2.07 14.25 -2.83
N VAL A 41 -1.57 13.20 -2.19
CA VAL A 41 -0.38 12.48 -2.67
C VAL A 41 -0.77 11.30 -3.54
N GLU A 42 0.05 11.05 -4.56
CA GLU A 42 -0.13 9.89 -5.44
C GLU A 42 0.32 8.62 -4.74
N TYR A 43 -0.43 7.55 -4.92
CA TYR A 43 -0.05 6.24 -4.41
C TYR A 43 -0.65 5.13 -5.27
N SER A 44 -0.07 3.93 -5.16
CA SER A 44 -0.61 2.73 -5.76
C SER A 44 -0.94 1.73 -4.68
N TYR A 45 -1.92 0.86 -4.90
CA TYR A 45 -2.29 -0.15 -3.93
C TYR A 45 -2.73 -1.42 -4.61
N ILE A 46 -2.64 -2.51 -3.87
CA ILE A 46 -3.12 -3.82 -4.30
C ILE A 46 -3.95 -4.41 -3.17
N ASP A 47 -5.22 -4.74 -3.47
CA ASP A 47 -6.07 -5.45 -2.52
C ASP A 47 -5.77 -6.94 -2.67
N VAL A 48 -5.00 -7.48 -1.74
CA VAL A 48 -4.47 -8.84 -1.84
C VAL A 48 -5.60 -9.88 -1.95
N ASP A 49 -6.70 -9.65 -1.25
CA ASP A 49 -7.85 -10.56 -1.24
C ASP A 49 -8.59 -10.61 -2.58
N LEU A 50 -8.41 -9.62 -3.43
CA LEU A 50 -9.07 -9.56 -4.74
C LEU A 50 -8.21 -10.11 -5.88
N MET A 51 -6.98 -10.49 -5.59
CA MET A 51 -6.08 -11.04 -6.61
C MET A 51 -6.47 -12.46 -6.97
N SER A 52 -6.33 -12.82 -8.25
CA SER A 52 -6.52 -14.19 -8.70
C SER A 52 -5.45 -15.11 -8.12
N ASP A 53 -5.73 -16.41 -8.07
CA ASP A 53 -4.84 -17.38 -7.43
C ASP A 53 -3.43 -17.39 -8.04
N ASP A 54 -3.33 -17.25 -9.36
CA ASP A 54 -2.04 -17.26 -10.05
C ASP A 54 -1.17 -16.04 -9.75
N ILE A 55 -1.77 -14.94 -9.31
CA ILE A 55 -1.05 -13.70 -8.98
C ILE A 55 -0.86 -13.57 -7.48
N ARG A 56 -1.82 -14.09 -6.71
CA ARG A 56 -1.83 -13.93 -5.24
C ARG A 56 -0.56 -14.44 -4.60
N ASP A 57 -0.04 -15.59 -5.04
CA ASP A 57 1.17 -16.17 -4.46
C ASP A 57 2.36 -15.23 -4.63
N GLU A 58 2.50 -14.61 -5.79
CA GLU A 58 3.58 -13.66 -6.03
C GLU A 58 3.41 -12.39 -5.19
N VAL A 59 2.18 -11.93 -5.05
CA VAL A 59 1.87 -10.75 -4.22
C VAL A 59 2.23 -11.03 -2.77
N ILE A 60 1.85 -12.19 -2.25
CA ILE A 60 2.14 -12.57 -0.87
C ILE A 60 3.64 -12.73 -0.67
N LYS A 61 4.35 -13.30 -1.63
CA LYS A 61 5.80 -13.45 -1.57
C LYS A 61 6.49 -12.09 -1.46
N GLU A 62 6.06 -11.13 -2.28
CA GLU A 62 6.60 -9.78 -2.22
C GLU A 62 6.23 -9.09 -0.92
N PHE A 63 4.99 -9.26 -0.46
CA PHE A 63 4.51 -8.69 0.80
C PHE A 63 5.34 -9.19 1.98
N ASN A 64 5.68 -10.48 2.01
CA ASN A 64 6.47 -11.08 3.09
C ASN A 64 7.86 -10.49 3.21
N ARG A 65 8.40 -9.90 2.16
CA ARG A 65 9.68 -9.20 2.22
C ARG A 65 9.60 -7.97 3.12
N TRP A 66 8.42 -7.35 3.21
CA TRP A 66 8.20 -6.12 3.96
C TRP A 66 7.56 -6.36 5.32
N ASN A 67 6.64 -7.32 5.36
CA ASN A 67 5.89 -7.60 6.58
C ASN A 67 5.55 -9.09 6.68
N PRO A 68 6.46 -9.91 7.21
CA PRO A 68 6.22 -11.35 7.34
C PRO A 68 5.02 -11.70 8.19
N LYS A 69 4.58 -10.79 9.07
CA LYS A 69 3.39 -10.99 9.90
C LYS A 69 2.09 -10.76 9.15
N GLN A 70 2.18 -10.24 7.94
CA GLN A 70 1.03 -10.02 7.05
C GLN A 70 -0.11 -9.22 7.69
N SER A 71 0.23 -8.15 8.38
CA SER A 71 -0.76 -7.20 8.89
C SER A 71 -1.05 -6.11 7.87
N PHE A 72 -2.25 -5.56 7.90
CA PHE A 72 -2.70 -4.56 6.93
C PHE A 72 -3.17 -3.29 7.64
N PRO A 73 -2.98 -2.12 7.01
CA PRO A 73 -2.25 -1.90 5.75
C PRO A 73 -0.74 -1.94 5.96
N THR A 74 0.01 -2.18 4.88
CA THR A 74 1.46 -2.01 4.86
C THR A 74 1.79 -1.06 3.73
N ILE A 75 2.51 0.01 4.03
CA ILE A 75 2.91 1.03 3.06
C ILE A 75 4.39 0.89 2.79
N VAL A 76 4.77 0.65 1.54
CA VAL A 76 6.16 0.60 1.12
C VAL A 76 6.52 1.97 0.55
N VAL A 77 7.57 2.58 1.09
CA VAL A 77 7.99 3.94 0.75
C VAL A 77 9.31 3.88 -0.01
N ASN A 78 9.29 4.35 -1.26
CA ASN A 78 10.47 4.38 -2.15
C ASN A 78 11.15 3.02 -2.32
N ASN A 79 10.39 1.93 -2.21
CA ASN A 79 10.88 0.56 -2.32
C ASN A 79 12.04 0.28 -1.34
N LYS A 80 12.07 0.97 -0.21
CA LYS A 80 13.17 0.91 0.75
C LYS A 80 12.67 0.87 2.19
N ASP A 81 11.75 1.76 2.54
CA ASP A 81 11.19 1.86 3.89
C ASP A 81 9.76 1.35 3.89
N PHE A 82 9.21 1.11 5.08
CA PHE A 82 7.83 0.65 5.19
C PHE A 82 7.18 1.15 6.48
N ILE A 83 5.84 1.27 6.42
CA ILE A 83 5.01 1.64 7.57
C ILE A 83 3.97 0.53 7.71
N ILE A 84 3.87 -0.06 8.90
CA ILE A 84 2.91 -1.11 9.18
C ILE A 84 1.76 -0.54 9.99
N GLY A 85 0.53 -0.74 9.51
CA GLY A 85 -0.67 -0.27 10.17
C GLY A 85 -0.95 1.19 9.89
N PHE A 86 -2.05 1.68 10.47
CA PHE A 86 -2.45 3.07 10.31
C PHE A 86 -1.70 3.92 11.34
N GLN A 87 -0.64 4.56 10.91
CA GLN A 87 0.15 5.47 11.74
C GLN A 87 0.03 6.88 11.17
N GLU A 88 -0.99 7.58 11.60
CA GLU A 88 -1.38 8.86 11.01
C GLU A 88 -0.22 9.85 10.91
N ASP A 89 0.57 9.99 11.96
CA ASP A 89 1.68 10.96 11.98
C ASP A 89 2.72 10.63 10.91
N LYS A 90 3.07 9.35 10.79
CA LYS A 90 4.03 8.91 9.77
C LYS A 90 3.47 9.07 8.36
N ILE A 91 2.19 8.82 8.19
CA ILE A 91 1.54 8.97 6.89
C ILE A 91 1.52 10.44 6.48
N ARG A 92 1.21 11.35 7.41
CA ARG A 92 1.21 12.78 7.14
C ARG A 92 2.61 13.30 6.78
N GLU A 93 3.65 12.72 7.36
CA GLU A 93 5.03 13.07 7.02
C GLU A 93 5.34 12.79 5.53
N LEU A 94 4.70 11.79 4.94
CA LEU A 94 4.92 11.45 3.53
C LEU A 94 4.47 12.56 2.56
N ALA A 95 3.59 13.44 3.02
CA ALA A 95 3.06 14.53 2.20
C ALA A 95 3.87 15.84 2.31
N LYS A 96 4.85 15.86 3.17
CA LYS A 96 5.67 17.07 3.39
C LYS A 96 6.80 17.25 2.41
#